data_55f46490613f4ced6cc4f00a364bd4ca
#
_entry.id   55f46490613f4ced6cc4f00a364bd4ca
#
_cell.length_a   1.000
_cell.length_b   1.000
_cell.length_c   1.000
_cell.angle_alpha   90.00
_cell.angle_beta   90.00
_cell.angle_gamma   90.00
#
_symmetry.space_group_name_H-M   'P 1'
#
loop_
_entity.id
_entity.type
_entity.pdbx_description
1 polymer ?
#
loop_
_entity_poly.entity_id
_entity_poly.type
_entity_poly.pdbx_seq_one_letter_code
_entity_poly.pdbx_strand_id
1 'polypeptide(L)'
;MRIIVVGAGKVGTALCRSLVEEKHDVILIEEKEEVLKRLSKRYDVMGFAGNGANFKILEQAEVSNCDVFIAMTDKDEVNMISAVLAKQMGAKETIVRVRNPEYSNAYFKDKNFLGFSLVVNPELLTARYIANTVEFPNALSVETFANGRVILMAFKVTENSQLSGMTMEQFRKKFGNILVCTIDRQGELIIPDGNATMQIGDKIYVTGKRVDMALFHSYIKPKSIKKLLLIGAGRISYYLLNILKNNRIKVKLSKKWTVHKPLVRSSLKFLLS
;
A
#
# COMPACT_ATOMS: atom_id res chain seq x y z
N MET A 1 20.79 -12.02 -1.03
CA MET A 1 20.88 -10.72 -1.76
C MET A 1 21.57 -9.72 -0.85
N ARG A 2 22.36 -8.82 -1.43
CA ARG A 2 22.95 -7.69 -0.70
C ARG A 2 22.04 -6.47 -0.82
N ILE A 3 21.51 -6.00 0.31
CA ILE A 3 20.49 -4.95 0.35
C ILE A 3 20.99 -3.80 1.22
N ILE A 4 20.96 -2.59 0.67
CA ILE A 4 21.33 -1.38 1.41
C ILE A 4 20.05 -0.60 1.76
N VAL A 5 19.86 -0.33 3.03
CA VAL A 5 18.72 0.46 3.54
C VAL A 5 19.22 1.79 4.08
N VAL A 6 18.66 2.90 3.60
CA VAL A 6 18.97 4.24 4.09
C VAL A 6 17.82 4.74 4.95
N GLY A 7 18.14 5.02 6.22
CA GLY A 7 17.20 5.51 7.22
C GLY A 7 16.61 4.41 8.11
N ALA A 8 16.81 4.58 9.40
CA ALA A 8 16.40 3.68 10.47
C ALA A 8 15.19 4.19 11.28
N GLY A 9 14.28 4.89 10.61
CA GLY A 9 12.98 5.25 11.18
C GLY A 9 12.11 4.01 11.41
N LYS A 10 10.82 4.21 11.76
CA LYS A 10 9.89 3.09 12.04
C LYS A 10 9.80 2.08 10.89
N VAL A 11 9.70 2.57 9.66
CA VAL A 11 9.58 1.70 8.46
C VAL A 11 10.91 1.03 8.16
N GLY A 12 12.04 1.79 8.13
CA GLY A 12 13.35 1.22 7.85
C GLY A 12 13.78 0.17 8.87
N THR A 13 13.51 0.40 10.17
CA THR A 13 13.77 -0.59 11.22
C THR A 13 12.95 -1.88 11.02
N ALA A 14 11.66 -1.75 10.70
CA ALA A 14 10.81 -2.91 10.45
C ALA A 14 11.29 -3.70 9.22
N LEU A 15 11.68 -2.98 8.17
CA LEU A 15 12.22 -3.58 6.95
C LEU A 15 13.54 -4.30 7.20
N CYS A 16 14.51 -3.67 7.89
CA CYS A 16 15.76 -4.32 8.25
C CYS A 16 15.52 -5.63 9.01
N ARG A 17 14.60 -5.63 9.98
CA ARG A 17 14.25 -6.85 10.71
C ARG A 17 13.76 -7.95 9.78
N SER A 18 12.78 -7.66 8.92
CA SER A 18 12.23 -8.67 8.00
C SER A 18 13.27 -9.20 7.02
N LEU A 19 14.14 -8.33 6.49
CA LEU A 19 15.20 -8.73 5.57
C LEU A 19 16.25 -9.63 6.22
N VAL A 20 16.61 -9.35 7.47
CA VAL A 20 17.53 -10.19 8.25
C VAL A 20 16.88 -11.55 8.58
N GLU A 21 15.60 -11.58 8.98
CA GLU A 21 14.85 -12.81 9.21
C GLU A 21 14.80 -13.69 7.95
N GLU A 22 14.75 -13.07 6.76
CA GLU A 22 14.83 -13.75 5.45
C GLU A 22 16.26 -14.07 5.01
N LYS A 23 17.27 -13.87 5.87
CA LYS A 23 18.69 -14.18 5.64
C LYS A 23 19.31 -13.41 4.48
N HIS A 24 18.94 -12.15 4.29
CA HIS A 24 19.62 -11.24 3.39
C HIS A 24 20.82 -10.57 4.05
N ASP A 25 21.85 -10.22 3.25
CA ASP A 25 22.99 -9.40 3.67
C ASP A 25 22.51 -7.93 3.71
N VAL A 26 22.31 -7.40 4.91
CA VAL A 26 21.71 -6.08 5.10
C VAL A 26 22.73 -5.06 5.59
N ILE A 27 22.90 -3.99 4.83
CA ILE A 27 23.68 -2.82 5.19
C ILE A 27 22.73 -1.66 5.53
N LEU A 28 22.94 -1.00 6.65
CA LEU A 28 22.14 0.11 7.12
C LEU A 28 22.95 1.41 7.11
N ILE A 29 22.46 2.44 6.42
CA ILE A 29 22.98 3.81 6.48
C ILE A 29 22.01 4.65 7.31
N GLU A 30 22.49 5.22 8.42
CA GLU A 30 21.66 6.05 9.32
C GLU A 30 22.46 7.26 9.80
N GLU A 31 21.84 8.44 9.77
CA GLU A 31 22.49 9.70 10.19
C GLU A 31 22.77 9.76 11.70
N LYS A 32 21.89 9.14 12.49
CA LYS A 32 21.99 9.13 13.96
C LYS A 32 22.76 7.89 14.44
N GLU A 33 23.99 8.11 14.87
CA GLU A 33 24.90 7.04 15.32
C GLU A 33 24.32 6.20 16.48
N GLU A 34 23.57 6.81 17.40
CA GLU A 34 22.92 6.11 18.51
C GLU A 34 21.86 5.13 18.04
N VAL A 35 21.09 5.51 16.99
CA VAL A 35 20.07 4.66 16.38
C VAL A 35 20.75 3.49 15.67
N LEU A 36 21.81 3.77 14.93
CA LEU A 36 22.60 2.77 14.23
C LEU A 36 23.19 1.74 15.22
N LYS A 37 23.89 2.18 16.26
CA LYS A 37 24.48 1.30 17.30
C LYS A 37 23.44 0.42 17.98
N ARG A 38 22.24 0.95 18.26
CA ARG A 38 21.15 0.18 18.84
C ARG A 38 20.65 -0.92 17.90
N LEU A 39 20.54 -0.65 16.61
CA LEU A 39 20.04 -1.61 15.63
C LEU A 39 21.09 -2.66 15.29
N SER A 40 22.34 -2.30 15.12
CA SER A 40 23.43 -3.25 14.88
C SER A 40 23.69 -4.20 16.06
N LYS A 41 23.33 -3.78 17.29
CA LYS A 41 23.35 -4.68 18.46
C LYS A 41 22.17 -5.67 18.49
N ARG A 42 21.08 -5.32 17.84
CA ARG A 42 19.83 -6.09 17.89
C ARG A 42 19.65 -7.01 16.70
N TYR A 43 20.14 -6.60 15.55
CA TYR A 43 20.01 -7.30 14.28
C TYR A 43 21.40 -7.49 13.68
N ASP A 44 21.57 -8.55 12.91
CA ASP A 44 22.81 -8.80 12.15
C ASP A 44 22.84 -7.89 10.91
N VAL A 45 23.20 -6.61 11.14
CA VAL A 45 23.30 -5.61 10.08
C VAL A 45 24.64 -4.88 10.18
N MET A 46 25.32 -4.72 9.05
CA MET A 46 26.46 -3.83 8.93
C MET A 46 25.95 -2.39 8.87
N GLY A 47 26.59 -1.47 9.62
CA GLY A 47 26.10 -0.11 9.73
C GLY A 47 27.12 0.96 9.36
N PHE A 48 26.68 1.98 8.61
CA PHE A 48 27.44 3.19 8.31
C PHE A 48 26.71 4.41 8.83
N ALA A 49 27.41 5.19 9.66
CA ALA A 49 26.86 6.43 10.22
C ALA A 49 27.05 7.58 9.22
N GLY A 50 25.95 8.17 8.77
CA GLY A 50 26.03 9.33 7.88
C GLY A 50 24.77 9.58 7.05
N ASN A 51 24.84 10.62 6.24
CA ASN A 51 23.78 11.00 5.32
C ASN A 51 23.80 10.12 4.07
N GLY A 52 22.68 9.45 3.76
CA GLY A 52 22.56 8.58 2.59
C GLY A 52 22.70 9.28 1.23
N ALA A 53 22.63 10.61 1.18
CA ALA A 53 22.92 11.39 -0.02
C ALA A 53 24.42 11.79 -0.14
N ASN A 54 25.27 11.30 0.75
CA ASN A 54 26.70 11.57 0.70
C ASN A 54 27.43 10.46 -0.08
N PHE A 55 28.11 10.85 -1.19
CA PHE A 55 28.81 9.93 -2.08
C PHE A 55 29.82 9.05 -1.33
N LYS A 56 30.63 9.62 -0.41
CA LYS A 56 31.63 8.86 0.35
C LYS A 56 31.01 7.79 1.24
N ILE A 57 29.88 8.06 1.85
CA ILE A 57 29.13 7.07 2.66
C ILE A 57 28.60 5.95 1.79
N LEU A 58 28.07 6.29 0.62
CA LEU A 58 27.59 5.29 -0.35
C LEU A 58 28.75 4.43 -0.90
N GLU A 59 29.91 5.03 -1.14
CA GLU A 59 31.11 4.31 -1.55
C GLU A 59 31.61 3.36 -0.45
N GLN A 60 31.69 3.82 0.81
CA GLN A 60 32.07 2.97 1.96
C GLN A 60 31.08 1.80 2.16
N ALA A 61 29.80 2.02 1.89
CA ALA A 61 28.78 0.98 1.95
C ALA A 61 28.80 0.05 0.72
N GLU A 62 29.74 0.27 -0.21
CA GLU A 62 29.92 -0.53 -1.44
C GLU A 62 28.62 -0.64 -2.26
N VAL A 63 27.97 0.48 -2.50
CA VAL A 63 26.70 0.54 -3.24
C VAL A 63 26.79 -0.07 -4.64
N SER A 64 27.96 -0.03 -5.27
CA SER A 64 28.21 -0.66 -6.59
C SER A 64 27.92 -2.16 -6.62
N ASN A 65 28.03 -2.83 -5.48
CA ASN A 65 27.85 -4.27 -5.33
C ASN A 65 26.46 -4.64 -4.78
N CYS A 66 25.55 -3.67 -4.62
CA CYS A 66 24.24 -3.98 -4.03
C CYS A 66 23.21 -4.43 -5.08
N ASP A 67 22.41 -5.44 -4.68
CA ASP A 67 21.31 -5.91 -5.51
C ASP A 67 20.12 -4.94 -5.42
N VAL A 68 19.79 -4.45 -4.20
CA VAL A 68 18.69 -3.54 -3.98
C VAL A 68 19.08 -2.41 -3.03
N PHE A 69 18.92 -1.19 -3.46
CA PHE A 69 19.09 0.01 -2.65
C PHE A 69 17.74 0.60 -2.26
N ILE A 70 17.50 0.81 -0.96
CA ILE A 70 16.20 1.22 -0.43
C ILE A 70 16.35 2.52 0.38
N ALA A 71 15.82 3.63 -0.13
CA ALA A 71 15.85 4.92 0.55
C ALA A 71 14.54 5.21 1.28
N MET A 72 14.56 5.19 2.64
CA MET A 72 13.39 5.22 3.52
C MET A 72 13.47 6.26 4.64
N THR A 73 14.27 7.32 4.48
CA THR A 73 14.36 8.40 5.46
C THR A 73 13.05 9.19 5.58
N ASP A 74 13.00 10.16 6.45
CA ASP A 74 11.87 11.09 6.60
C ASP A 74 11.93 12.29 5.63
N LYS A 75 12.98 12.42 4.83
CA LYS A 75 13.20 13.50 3.85
C LYS A 75 13.12 12.93 2.43
N ASP A 76 12.09 13.30 1.68
CA ASP A 76 11.88 12.81 0.31
C ASP A 76 13.04 13.17 -0.61
N GLU A 77 13.61 14.39 -0.46
CA GLU A 77 14.73 14.88 -1.24
C GLU A 77 15.99 14.03 -1.01
N VAL A 78 16.28 13.65 0.25
CA VAL A 78 17.39 12.76 0.58
C VAL A 78 17.18 11.39 -0.03
N ASN A 79 15.96 10.85 0.04
CA ASN A 79 15.63 9.56 -0.54
C ASN A 79 15.84 9.56 -2.06
N MET A 80 15.39 10.61 -2.74
CA MET A 80 15.52 10.72 -4.19
C MET A 80 16.99 10.88 -4.61
N ILE A 81 17.72 11.79 -3.96
CA ILE A 81 19.14 12.02 -4.28
C ILE A 81 19.97 10.76 -4.01
N SER A 82 19.80 10.12 -2.85
CA SER A 82 20.56 8.91 -2.52
C SER A 82 20.31 7.78 -3.52
N ALA A 83 19.08 7.61 -3.98
CA ALA A 83 18.75 6.57 -4.96
C ALA A 83 19.27 6.89 -6.36
N VAL A 84 19.29 8.16 -6.79
CA VAL A 84 19.92 8.58 -8.05
C VAL A 84 21.41 8.27 -7.99
N LEU A 85 22.09 8.67 -6.92
CA LEU A 85 23.52 8.37 -6.73
C LEU A 85 23.78 6.87 -6.72
N ALA A 86 22.98 6.11 -5.96
CA ALA A 86 23.11 4.65 -5.90
C ALA A 86 22.97 3.99 -7.28
N LYS A 87 22.00 4.44 -8.08
CA LYS A 87 21.81 3.93 -9.44
C LYS A 87 23.02 4.26 -10.34
N GLN A 88 23.55 5.46 -10.26
CA GLN A 88 24.73 5.88 -11.02
C GLN A 88 25.99 5.12 -10.56
N MET A 89 26.09 4.74 -9.29
CA MET A 89 27.19 3.95 -8.74
C MET A 89 27.09 2.46 -9.06
N GLY A 90 25.98 1.98 -9.65
CA GLY A 90 25.83 0.59 -10.10
C GLY A 90 24.85 -0.28 -9.32
N ALA A 91 24.07 0.29 -8.39
CA ALA A 91 22.97 -0.44 -7.74
C ALA A 91 22.02 -1.03 -8.80
N LYS A 92 21.73 -2.34 -8.71
CA LYS A 92 20.89 -3.01 -9.72
C LYS A 92 19.46 -2.46 -9.67
N GLU A 93 18.85 -2.43 -8.49
CA GLU A 93 17.50 -1.94 -8.27
C GLU A 93 17.47 -0.85 -7.21
N THR A 94 16.61 0.15 -7.38
CA THR A 94 16.44 1.25 -6.43
C THR A 94 14.98 1.42 -6.03
N ILE A 95 14.71 1.40 -4.73
CA ILE A 95 13.39 1.61 -4.15
C ILE A 95 13.41 2.91 -3.33
N VAL A 96 12.49 3.81 -3.62
CA VAL A 96 12.48 5.15 -3.06
C VAL A 96 11.16 5.47 -2.38
N ARG A 97 11.21 5.92 -1.13
CA ARG A 97 10.04 6.46 -0.43
C ARG A 97 9.85 7.93 -0.81
N VAL A 98 8.68 8.24 -1.39
CA VAL A 98 8.29 9.62 -1.72
C VAL A 98 6.87 9.86 -1.23
N ARG A 99 6.71 10.77 -0.26
CA ARG A 99 5.44 11.05 0.42
C ARG A 99 4.77 12.33 -0.05
N ASN A 100 5.58 13.30 -0.52
CA ASN A 100 5.06 14.58 -0.97
C ASN A 100 4.26 14.39 -2.26
N PRO A 101 2.98 14.85 -2.30
CA PRO A 101 2.16 14.76 -3.52
C PRO A 101 2.76 15.48 -4.74
N GLU A 102 3.52 16.52 -4.53
CA GLU A 102 4.16 17.27 -5.62
C GLU A 102 5.19 16.42 -6.37
N TYR A 103 6.01 15.66 -5.65
CA TYR A 103 6.99 14.75 -6.23
C TYR A 103 6.37 13.45 -6.76
N SER A 104 5.47 12.86 -5.99
CA SER A 104 4.83 11.60 -6.39
C SER A 104 3.98 11.74 -7.65
N ASN A 105 3.32 12.89 -7.86
CA ASN A 105 2.55 13.15 -9.08
C ASN A 105 3.44 13.24 -10.32
N ALA A 106 4.64 13.80 -10.21
CA ALA A 106 5.60 13.88 -11.32
C ALA A 106 6.06 12.47 -11.74
N TYR A 107 6.40 11.61 -10.77
CA TYR A 107 6.80 10.23 -11.02
C TYR A 107 5.68 9.39 -11.64
N PHE A 108 4.43 9.56 -11.21
CA PHE A 108 3.31 8.79 -11.77
C PHE A 108 2.97 9.18 -13.21
N LYS A 109 3.42 10.34 -13.68
CA LYS A 109 3.29 10.77 -15.09
C LYS A 109 4.34 10.10 -15.99
N ASP A 110 5.56 9.96 -15.49
CA ASP A 110 6.67 9.31 -16.20
C ASP A 110 7.37 8.32 -15.26
N LYS A 111 7.17 7.02 -15.48
CA LYS A 111 7.77 5.96 -14.68
C LYS A 111 9.29 5.88 -14.78
N ASN A 112 9.88 6.43 -15.85
CA ASN A 112 11.33 6.47 -16.06
C ASN A 112 11.97 7.74 -15.46
N PHE A 113 11.15 8.60 -14.85
CA PHE A 113 11.66 9.80 -14.20
C PHE A 113 12.66 9.42 -13.11
N LEU A 114 13.90 9.91 -13.23
CA LEU A 114 15.04 9.64 -12.36
C LEU A 114 15.52 8.17 -12.30
N GLY A 115 15.00 7.26 -13.12
CA GLY A 115 15.48 5.88 -13.22
C GLY A 115 15.23 4.99 -11.99
N PHE A 116 14.27 5.32 -11.13
CA PHE A 116 13.91 4.49 -9.99
C PHE A 116 13.18 3.22 -10.43
N SER A 117 13.53 2.09 -9.83
CA SER A 117 12.83 0.82 -10.08
C SER A 117 11.43 0.82 -9.44
N LEU A 118 11.31 1.39 -8.22
CA LEU A 118 10.05 1.48 -7.51
C LEU A 118 9.99 2.73 -6.64
N VAL A 119 8.87 3.45 -6.73
CA VAL A 119 8.53 4.53 -5.79
C VAL A 119 7.39 4.10 -4.88
N VAL A 120 7.61 4.19 -3.57
CA VAL A 120 6.66 3.81 -2.53
C VAL A 120 6.15 5.05 -1.80
N ASN A 121 4.83 5.19 -1.74
CA ASN A 121 4.16 6.21 -0.92
C ASN A 121 3.24 5.54 0.10
N PRO A 122 3.72 5.29 1.33
CA PRO A 122 2.95 4.59 2.36
C PRO A 122 1.64 5.31 2.72
N GLU A 123 1.65 6.64 2.72
CA GLU A 123 0.47 7.44 3.04
C GLU A 123 -0.62 7.31 1.97
N LEU A 124 -0.24 7.26 0.70
CA LEU A 124 -1.16 7.00 -0.42
C LEU A 124 -1.70 5.57 -0.38
N LEU A 125 -0.83 4.59 -0.10
CA LEU A 125 -1.25 3.18 0.04
C LEU A 125 -2.25 3.02 1.19
N THR A 126 -1.98 3.63 2.34
CA THR A 126 -2.91 3.64 3.48
C THR A 126 -4.24 4.31 3.12
N ALA A 127 -4.19 5.45 2.43
CA ALA A 127 -5.40 6.15 1.98
C ALA A 127 -6.24 5.30 1.01
N ARG A 128 -5.59 4.56 0.09
CA ARG A 128 -6.27 3.61 -0.81
C ARG A 128 -6.92 2.47 -0.03
N TYR A 129 -6.21 1.90 0.95
CA TYR A 129 -6.76 0.85 1.80
C TYR A 129 -8.02 1.33 2.55
N ILE A 130 -7.96 2.52 3.17
CA ILE A 130 -9.11 3.11 3.85
C ILE A 130 -10.25 3.38 2.85
N ALA A 131 -9.95 3.93 1.68
CA ALA A 131 -10.95 4.18 0.64
C ALA A 131 -11.65 2.89 0.20
N ASN A 132 -10.92 1.81 -0.02
CA ASN A 132 -11.48 0.50 -0.35
C ASN A 132 -12.38 -0.04 0.78
N THR A 133 -11.97 0.11 2.05
CA THR A 133 -12.80 -0.28 3.20
C THR A 133 -14.11 0.52 3.27
N VAL A 134 -14.07 1.79 2.89
CA VAL A 134 -15.25 2.67 2.87
C VAL A 134 -16.15 2.38 1.66
N GLU A 135 -15.56 2.05 0.51
CA GLU A 135 -16.29 1.68 -0.72
C GLU A 135 -16.93 0.29 -0.61
N PHE A 136 -16.23 -0.66 0.04
CA PHE A 136 -16.64 -2.06 0.17
C PHE A 136 -16.73 -2.50 1.64
N PRO A 137 -17.66 -1.94 2.44
CA PRO A 137 -17.65 -2.10 3.89
C PRO A 137 -17.94 -3.53 4.40
N ASN A 138 -18.46 -4.41 3.55
CA ASN A 138 -18.72 -5.81 3.89
C ASN A 138 -17.63 -6.76 3.39
N ALA A 139 -16.65 -6.27 2.65
CA ALA A 139 -15.51 -7.07 2.25
C ALA A 139 -14.58 -7.27 3.45
N LEU A 140 -14.12 -8.49 3.67
CA LEU A 140 -13.12 -8.84 4.68
C LEU A 140 -11.72 -8.34 4.27
N SER A 141 -11.44 -8.40 2.98
CA SER A 141 -10.24 -7.83 2.37
C SER A 141 -10.54 -7.37 0.94
N VAL A 142 -9.78 -6.38 0.47
CA VAL A 142 -9.84 -5.85 -0.89
C VAL A 142 -8.42 -5.63 -1.38
N GLU A 143 -7.99 -6.48 -2.31
CA GLU A 143 -6.69 -6.39 -2.95
C GLU A 143 -6.84 -5.91 -4.39
N THR A 144 -5.91 -5.09 -4.85
CA THR A 144 -5.97 -4.52 -6.20
C THR A 144 -4.76 -4.92 -7.02
N PHE A 145 -4.99 -5.37 -8.25
CA PHE A 145 -3.97 -5.78 -9.22
C PHE A 145 -4.07 -4.95 -10.49
N ALA A 146 -3.03 -5.03 -11.33
CA ALA A 146 -2.98 -4.37 -12.63
C ALA A 146 -3.33 -2.86 -12.57
N ASN A 147 -2.71 -2.13 -11.64
CA ASN A 147 -2.97 -0.70 -11.38
C ASN A 147 -4.45 -0.40 -11.01
N GLY A 148 -5.07 -1.30 -10.24
CA GLY A 148 -6.45 -1.14 -9.75
C GLY A 148 -7.55 -1.55 -10.74
N ARG A 149 -7.18 -2.12 -11.90
CA ARG A 149 -8.16 -2.61 -12.90
C ARG A 149 -8.82 -3.91 -12.50
N VAL A 150 -8.11 -4.76 -11.77
CA VAL A 150 -8.61 -6.04 -11.25
C VAL A 150 -8.63 -5.96 -9.73
N ILE A 151 -9.69 -6.48 -9.13
CA ILE A 151 -9.89 -6.52 -7.68
C ILE A 151 -10.12 -7.96 -7.26
N LEU A 152 -9.46 -8.37 -6.18
CA LEU A 152 -9.76 -9.58 -5.43
C LEU A 152 -10.39 -9.16 -4.10
N MET A 153 -11.58 -9.67 -3.81
CA MET A 153 -12.28 -9.40 -2.55
C MET A 153 -12.59 -10.70 -1.83
N ALA A 154 -12.48 -10.65 -0.50
CA ALA A 154 -12.97 -11.72 0.34
C ALA A 154 -14.29 -11.32 1.02
N PHE A 155 -15.28 -12.22 1.01
CA PHE A 155 -16.57 -12.03 1.67
C PHE A 155 -16.91 -13.24 2.52
N LYS A 156 -17.63 -13.00 3.61
CA LYS A 156 -18.23 -14.09 4.39
C LYS A 156 -19.65 -14.34 3.92
N VAL A 157 -19.99 -15.58 3.62
CA VAL A 157 -21.37 -16.00 3.34
C VAL A 157 -22.13 -16.05 4.65
N THR A 158 -23.16 -15.22 4.80
CA THR A 158 -24.01 -15.13 5.99
C THR A 158 -25.39 -15.69 5.68
N GLU A 159 -26.19 -15.94 6.70
CA GLU A 159 -27.59 -16.43 6.57
C GLU A 159 -28.45 -15.53 5.68
N ASN A 160 -28.23 -14.22 5.76
CA ASN A 160 -28.96 -13.24 4.93
C ASN A 160 -28.32 -12.99 3.57
N SER A 161 -27.25 -13.71 3.23
CA SER A 161 -26.59 -13.59 1.96
C SER A 161 -27.36 -14.31 0.86
N GLN A 162 -27.62 -13.62 -0.25
CA GLN A 162 -28.19 -14.24 -1.45
C GLN A 162 -27.24 -15.25 -2.12
N LEU A 163 -26.05 -15.43 -1.58
CA LEU A 163 -25.02 -16.37 -2.05
C LEU A 163 -25.16 -17.74 -1.38
N SER A 164 -25.83 -17.82 -0.23
CA SER A 164 -26.01 -19.07 0.48
C SER A 164 -26.84 -20.05 -0.34
N GLY A 165 -26.34 -21.27 -0.50
CA GLY A 165 -26.96 -22.32 -1.31
C GLY A 165 -26.78 -22.18 -2.83
N MET A 166 -26.10 -21.12 -3.30
CA MET A 166 -25.85 -20.91 -4.73
C MET A 166 -24.70 -21.80 -5.20
N THR A 167 -24.88 -22.52 -6.31
CA THR A 167 -23.80 -23.27 -6.97
C THR A 167 -22.91 -22.33 -7.79
N MET A 168 -21.68 -22.77 -8.08
CA MET A 168 -20.76 -22.00 -8.93
C MET A 168 -21.30 -21.82 -10.35
N GLU A 169 -22.04 -22.78 -10.89
CA GLU A 169 -22.71 -22.65 -12.17
C GLU A 169 -23.76 -21.52 -12.16
N GLN A 170 -24.61 -21.48 -11.11
CA GLN A 170 -25.59 -20.41 -10.92
C GLN A 170 -24.92 -19.06 -10.74
N PHE A 171 -23.82 -19.01 -9.96
CA PHE A 171 -23.04 -17.80 -9.76
C PHE A 171 -22.47 -17.29 -11.09
N ARG A 172 -21.88 -18.17 -11.90
CA ARG A 172 -21.32 -17.82 -13.22
C ARG A 172 -22.40 -17.34 -14.20
N LYS A 173 -23.56 -17.98 -14.24
CA LYS A 173 -24.70 -17.51 -15.06
C LYS A 173 -25.13 -16.10 -14.69
N LYS A 174 -25.07 -15.77 -13.39
CA LYS A 174 -25.51 -14.48 -12.88
C LYS A 174 -24.46 -13.38 -12.98
N PHE A 175 -23.19 -13.71 -12.73
CA PHE A 175 -22.06 -12.78 -12.61
C PHE A 175 -20.91 -13.12 -13.57
N GLY A 176 -21.20 -13.44 -14.81
CA GLY A 176 -20.28 -14.03 -15.79
C GLY A 176 -18.85 -13.44 -15.89
N ASN A 177 -18.68 -12.16 -15.51
CA ASN A 177 -17.38 -11.47 -15.52
C ASN A 177 -16.63 -11.57 -14.18
N ILE A 178 -17.17 -12.31 -13.20
CA ILE A 178 -16.61 -12.47 -11.87
C ILE A 178 -16.31 -13.94 -11.62
N LEU A 179 -15.14 -14.21 -11.08
CA LEU A 179 -14.70 -15.56 -10.76
C LEU A 179 -14.60 -15.73 -9.23
N VAL A 180 -15.18 -16.82 -8.72
CA VAL A 180 -14.88 -17.32 -7.38
C VAL A 180 -13.60 -18.14 -7.47
N CYS A 181 -12.50 -17.62 -6.93
CA CYS A 181 -11.19 -18.27 -7.02
C CYS A 181 -11.05 -19.39 -6.00
N THR A 182 -11.54 -19.16 -4.78
CA THR A 182 -11.35 -20.08 -3.65
C THR A 182 -12.47 -19.88 -2.64
N ILE A 183 -12.85 -20.96 -1.99
CA ILE A 183 -13.72 -20.99 -0.82
C ILE A 183 -12.87 -21.49 0.38
N ASP A 184 -12.81 -20.69 1.45
CA ASP A 184 -12.24 -21.11 2.73
C ASP A 184 -13.40 -21.55 3.62
N ARG A 185 -13.49 -22.84 3.85
CA ARG A 185 -14.50 -23.49 4.69
C ARG A 185 -13.84 -24.05 5.93
N GLN A 186 -13.99 -23.35 7.05
CA GLN A 186 -13.42 -23.74 8.36
C GLN A 186 -11.89 -23.95 8.33
N GLY A 187 -11.17 -23.18 7.49
CA GLY A 187 -9.71 -23.28 7.34
C GLY A 187 -9.26 -24.22 6.21
N GLU A 188 -10.16 -24.95 5.58
CA GLU A 188 -9.87 -25.74 4.38
C GLU A 188 -10.09 -24.89 3.13
N LEU A 189 -9.06 -24.82 2.26
CA LEU A 189 -9.11 -24.07 1.01
C LEU A 189 -9.61 -24.99 -0.12
N ILE A 190 -10.77 -24.66 -0.67
CA ILE A 190 -11.44 -25.39 -1.75
C ILE A 190 -11.33 -24.56 -3.03
N ILE A 191 -10.79 -25.12 -4.09
CA ILE A 191 -10.90 -24.58 -5.44
C ILE A 191 -12.22 -25.09 -6.02
N PRO A 192 -13.25 -24.22 -6.17
CA PRO A 192 -14.59 -24.71 -6.49
C PRO A 192 -14.71 -25.12 -7.96
N ASP A 193 -15.33 -26.27 -8.23
CA ASP A 193 -15.84 -26.67 -9.51
C ASP A 193 -17.27 -26.13 -9.75
N GLY A 194 -17.87 -26.41 -10.90
CA GLY A 194 -19.20 -25.92 -11.28
C GLY A 194 -20.33 -26.37 -10.33
N ASN A 195 -20.16 -27.51 -9.66
CA ASN A 195 -21.15 -28.12 -8.75
C ASN A 195 -20.98 -27.67 -7.31
N ALA A 196 -19.82 -27.10 -6.96
CA ALA A 196 -19.55 -26.62 -5.63
C ALA A 196 -20.60 -25.58 -5.19
N THR A 197 -21.09 -25.73 -3.95
CA THR A 197 -22.15 -24.89 -3.39
C THR A 197 -21.57 -24.04 -2.25
N MET A 198 -21.91 -22.75 -2.24
CA MET A 198 -21.55 -21.85 -1.16
C MET A 198 -22.42 -22.12 0.08
N GLN A 199 -21.79 -22.25 1.24
CA GLN A 199 -22.46 -22.54 2.52
C GLN A 199 -22.34 -21.34 3.47
N ILE A 200 -23.27 -21.25 4.41
CA ILE A 200 -23.20 -20.27 5.51
C ILE A 200 -21.91 -20.48 6.27
N GLY A 201 -21.16 -19.41 6.51
CA GLY A 201 -19.87 -19.45 7.20
C GLY A 201 -18.67 -19.46 6.27
N ASP A 202 -18.82 -19.87 5.00
CA ASP A 202 -17.75 -19.83 4.01
C ASP A 202 -17.17 -18.42 3.84
N LYS A 203 -15.86 -18.35 3.68
CA LYS A 203 -15.17 -17.15 3.23
C LYS A 203 -14.80 -17.35 1.76
N ILE A 204 -15.45 -16.61 0.89
CA ILE A 204 -15.25 -16.71 -0.56
C ILE A 204 -14.30 -15.62 -1.04
N TYR A 205 -13.41 -15.98 -1.96
CA TYR A 205 -12.51 -15.05 -2.63
C TYR A 205 -12.96 -14.88 -4.09
N VAL A 206 -13.36 -13.68 -4.43
CA VAL A 206 -13.91 -13.34 -5.76
C VAL A 206 -13.03 -12.31 -6.46
N THR A 207 -12.82 -12.51 -7.75
CA THR A 207 -12.03 -11.58 -8.58
C THR A 207 -12.79 -11.16 -9.82
N GLY A 208 -12.53 -9.93 -10.25
CA GLY A 208 -13.12 -9.36 -11.46
C GLY A 208 -12.64 -7.94 -11.70
N LYS A 209 -13.14 -7.33 -12.79
CA LYS A 209 -12.90 -5.91 -13.05
C LYS A 209 -13.59 -5.05 -11.99
N ARG A 210 -13.00 -3.88 -11.66
CA ARG A 210 -13.54 -2.98 -10.63
C ARG A 210 -15.03 -2.66 -10.82
N VAL A 211 -15.46 -2.44 -12.06
CA VAL A 211 -16.87 -2.11 -12.37
C VAL A 211 -17.79 -3.28 -12.02
N ASP A 212 -17.43 -4.51 -12.46
CA ASP A 212 -18.22 -5.71 -12.21
C ASP A 212 -18.27 -6.03 -10.70
N MET A 213 -17.14 -5.86 -10.01
CA MET A 213 -17.06 -6.05 -8.55
C MET A 213 -17.90 -5.04 -7.77
N ALA A 214 -18.03 -3.80 -8.22
CA ALA A 214 -18.91 -2.81 -7.61
C ALA A 214 -20.39 -3.19 -7.80
N LEU A 215 -20.78 -3.71 -8.95
CA LEU A 215 -22.13 -4.24 -9.20
C LEU A 215 -22.41 -5.46 -8.33
N PHE A 216 -21.49 -6.41 -8.26
CA PHE A 216 -21.60 -7.58 -7.38
C PHE A 216 -21.74 -7.16 -5.90
N HIS A 217 -20.92 -6.23 -5.42
CA HIS A 217 -21.01 -5.71 -4.07
C HIS A 217 -22.38 -5.08 -3.78
N SER A 218 -22.94 -4.35 -4.74
CA SER A 218 -24.30 -3.79 -4.58
C SER A 218 -25.39 -4.87 -4.50
N TYR A 219 -25.19 -5.99 -5.19
CA TYR A 219 -26.11 -7.13 -5.16
C TYR A 219 -26.15 -7.82 -3.79
N ILE A 220 -25.02 -8.00 -3.13
CA ILE A 220 -24.97 -8.62 -1.79
C ILE A 220 -25.53 -7.71 -0.67
N LYS A 221 -26.15 -6.59 -1.05
CA LYS A 221 -26.82 -5.61 -0.16
C LYS A 221 -25.94 -5.14 1.01
N PRO A 222 -24.82 -4.53 0.75
CA PRO A 222 -23.95 -4.04 1.82
C PRO A 222 -24.61 -2.88 2.57
N LYS A 223 -24.21 -2.70 3.83
CA LYS A 223 -24.48 -1.44 4.55
C LYS A 223 -23.66 -0.34 3.85
N SER A 224 -24.31 0.57 3.12
CA SER A 224 -23.61 1.67 2.47
C SER A 224 -23.15 2.71 3.48
N ILE A 225 -21.88 3.07 3.44
CA ILE A 225 -21.34 4.18 4.24
C ILE A 225 -21.72 5.48 3.53
N LYS A 226 -22.59 6.27 4.13
CA LYS A 226 -23.04 7.57 3.60
C LYS A 226 -22.28 8.75 4.19
N LYS A 227 -21.74 8.60 5.39
CA LYS A 227 -21.05 9.65 6.15
C LYS A 227 -19.75 9.12 6.72
N LEU A 228 -18.68 9.88 6.58
CA LEU A 228 -17.36 9.59 7.13
C LEU A 228 -16.91 10.78 7.99
N LEU A 229 -16.51 10.51 9.22
CA LEU A 229 -15.82 11.49 10.05
C LEU A 229 -14.31 11.23 9.94
N LEU A 230 -13.58 12.23 9.46
CA LEU A 230 -12.13 12.21 9.34
C LEU A 230 -11.52 13.13 10.39
N ILE A 231 -10.71 12.57 11.29
CA ILE A 231 -10.04 13.33 12.35
C ILE A 231 -8.57 13.45 12.01
N GLY A 232 -8.10 14.69 11.82
CA GLY A 232 -6.74 15.00 11.40
C GLY A 232 -6.63 15.36 9.91
N ALA A 233 -5.73 16.29 9.58
CA ALA A 233 -5.55 16.85 8.24
C ALA A 233 -4.12 16.60 7.71
N GLY A 234 -3.59 15.40 7.93
CA GLY A 234 -2.27 14.97 7.45
C GLY A 234 -2.28 14.47 6.01
N ARG A 235 -1.13 13.93 5.56
CA ARG A 235 -0.96 13.43 4.19
C ARG A 235 -1.95 12.31 3.83
N ILE A 236 -2.20 11.37 4.75
CA ILE A 236 -3.21 10.30 4.54
C ILE A 236 -4.58 10.90 4.27
N SER A 237 -5.01 11.90 5.07
CA SER A 237 -6.29 12.58 4.88
C SER A 237 -6.35 13.30 3.54
N TYR A 238 -5.27 13.94 3.12
CA TYR A 238 -5.17 14.58 1.80
C TYR A 238 -5.41 13.58 0.67
N TYR A 239 -4.68 12.46 0.67
CA TYR A 239 -4.83 11.42 -0.35
C TYR A 239 -6.23 10.78 -0.30
N LEU A 240 -6.75 10.50 0.89
CA LEU A 240 -8.07 9.91 1.07
C LEU A 240 -9.18 10.81 0.52
N LEU A 241 -9.14 12.10 0.81
CA LEU A 241 -10.10 13.07 0.28
C LEU A 241 -10.05 13.15 -1.25
N ASN A 242 -8.86 13.12 -1.85
CA ASN A 242 -8.71 13.11 -3.30
C ASN A 242 -9.27 11.82 -3.93
N ILE A 243 -9.08 10.66 -3.30
CA ILE A 243 -9.62 9.39 -3.78
C ILE A 243 -11.15 9.39 -3.68
N LEU A 244 -11.70 9.87 -2.56
CA LEU A 244 -13.13 9.88 -2.30
C LEU A 244 -13.89 11.03 -2.98
N LYS A 245 -13.22 11.96 -3.65
CA LYS A 245 -13.81 13.15 -4.27
C LYS A 245 -15.00 12.85 -5.18
N ASN A 246 -14.94 11.73 -5.92
CA ASN A 246 -15.98 11.32 -6.86
C ASN A 246 -16.98 10.32 -6.26
N ASN A 247 -16.84 9.98 -4.98
CA ASN A 247 -17.73 9.06 -4.30
C ASN A 247 -18.88 9.84 -3.63
N ARG A 248 -20.08 9.23 -3.57
CA ARG A 248 -21.27 9.86 -2.95
C ARG A 248 -21.25 9.86 -1.41
N ILE A 249 -20.05 9.94 -0.81
CA ILE A 249 -19.85 9.87 0.64
C ILE A 249 -19.64 11.29 1.16
N LYS A 250 -20.47 11.69 2.14
CA LYS A 250 -20.28 12.99 2.82
C LYS A 250 -19.16 12.85 3.84
N VAL A 251 -18.05 13.55 3.62
CA VAL A 251 -16.91 13.55 4.54
C VAL A 251 -16.94 14.79 5.40
N LYS A 252 -16.94 14.62 6.73
CA LYS A 252 -16.77 15.70 7.71
C LYS A 252 -15.35 15.64 8.25
N LEU A 253 -14.57 16.70 8.02
CA LEU A 253 -13.22 16.84 8.57
C LEU A 253 -13.29 17.59 9.90
N SER A 254 -12.86 16.95 11.01
CA SER A 254 -12.71 17.59 12.31
C SER A 254 -11.28 18.11 12.47
N LYS A 255 -11.18 19.41 12.79
CA LYS A 255 -9.91 20.11 13.00
C LYS A 255 -9.60 20.19 14.49
N LYS A 256 -8.66 19.41 14.97
CA LYS A 256 -7.84 19.80 16.12
C LYS A 256 -6.40 19.74 15.64
N TRP A 257 -5.99 20.75 14.78
CA TRP A 257 -4.58 20.84 14.35
C TRP A 257 -4.27 22.22 13.79
N THR A 258 -3.21 22.81 14.32
CA THR A 258 -2.49 23.92 13.72
C THR A 258 -1.83 23.44 12.45
N VAL A 259 -2.36 23.86 11.30
CA VAL A 259 -1.89 23.43 9.99
C VAL A 259 -0.55 24.09 9.70
N HIS A 260 0.51 23.30 9.58
CA HIS A 260 1.63 23.69 8.75
C HIS A 260 1.26 23.38 7.29
N LYS A 261 0.71 24.45 6.64
CA LYS A 261 0.71 24.74 5.19
C LYS A 261 -0.31 24.12 4.19
N PRO A 262 -0.35 24.65 2.94
CA PRO A 262 -1.55 24.90 2.15
C PRO A 262 -2.17 23.72 1.38
N LEU A 263 -1.60 22.52 1.45
CA LEU A 263 -2.00 21.34 0.66
C LEU A 263 -3.47 20.92 0.83
N VAL A 264 -4.06 21.19 1.99
CA VAL A 264 -5.45 20.75 2.30
C VAL A 264 -6.49 21.81 1.91
N ARG A 265 -6.09 23.08 1.77
CA ARG A 265 -7.04 24.16 1.46
C ARG A 265 -7.68 24.06 0.07
N SER A 266 -6.95 23.57 -0.92
CA SER A 266 -7.49 23.45 -2.30
C SER A 266 -8.50 22.32 -2.44
N SER A 267 -8.33 21.21 -1.67
CA SER A 267 -9.25 20.07 -1.68
C SER A 267 -10.50 20.32 -0.83
N LEU A 268 -10.42 21.18 0.20
CA LEU A 268 -11.55 21.54 1.08
C LEU A 268 -12.58 22.47 0.44
N LYS A 269 -12.18 23.34 -0.51
CA LYS A 269 -13.12 24.24 -1.20
C LYS A 269 -14.20 23.49 -2.00
N PHE A 270 -13.94 22.26 -2.43
CA PHE A 270 -14.88 21.45 -3.19
C PHE A 270 -15.85 20.60 -2.33
N LEU A 271 -15.61 20.49 -1.03
CA LEU A 271 -16.40 19.62 -0.13
C LEU A 271 -17.31 20.42 0.82
N LEU A 272 -17.21 21.75 0.84
CA LEU A 272 -17.98 22.66 1.70
C LEU A 272 -19.05 23.46 0.94
N SER A 273 -19.22 23.21 -0.37
CA SER A 273 -20.31 23.77 -1.19
C SER A 273 -21.47 22.78 -1.32
#